data_e76c0a2d4e8b2075a9e0d2578030b8f4
#
_entry.id   e76c0a2d4e8b2075a9e0d2578030b8f4
#
_cell.length_a   1.000
_cell.length_b   1.000
_cell.length_c   1.000
_cell.angle_alpha   90.00
_cell.angle_beta   90.00
_cell.angle_gamma   90.00
#
_symmetry.space_group_name_H-M   'P 1'
#
loop_
_entity.id
_entity.type
_entity.pdbx_description
1 polymer ?
#
loop_
_entity_poly.entity_id
_entity_poly.type
_entity_poly.pdbx_seq_one_letter_code
_entity_poly.pdbx_strand_id
1 'polypeptide(L)'
;YEQIRSNVIDKVTVRRTRNNILNDPDYKADIKSQGIIFPNILPPNELEYIMASDTSRRFYETLKQLTDGKSEENPKGKGLTYARYRAVEFLKPEYRDKYKNAEHIGQTLAAIYRVHMVKRLESSFYAFKKSLRTLLRITTDMIKMFEEDKVIIAPDLKVKDLQAKDMELDEIIECAITKGYAVEDILFPADAFSPDFLGMLHHDRKILEQLNADWKNENSDPKFDKFRDNL
;
A
#
# COMPACT_ATOMS: atom_id res chain seq x y z
N TYR A 1 -9.83 -5.01 26.24
CA TYR A 1 -10.71 -5.39 25.14
C TYR A 1 -12.11 -5.81 25.62
N GLU A 2 -12.22 -6.65 26.65
CA GLU A 2 -13.52 -7.11 27.18
C GLU A 2 -14.41 -5.99 27.70
N GLN A 3 -13.85 -4.99 28.40
CA GLN A 3 -14.61 -3.83 28.87
C GLN A 3 -15.19 -2.98 27.73
N ILE A 4 -14.44 -2.79 26.63
CA ILE A 4 -14.96 -2.10 25.45
C ILE A 4 -16.04 -2.94 24.77
N ARG A 5 -15.84 -4.24 24.72
CA ARG A 5 -16.81 -5.16 24.15
C ARG A 5 -18.13 -5.10 24.90
N SER A 6 -18.13 -5.33 26.22
CA SER A 6 -19.35 -5.38 27.04
C SER A 6 -20.05 -4.02 27.20
N ASN A 7 -19.28 -2.92 27.28
CA ASN A 7 -19.84 -1.60 27.55
C ASN A 7 -20.30 -0.85 26.29
N VAL A 8 -19.70 -1.15 25.13
CA VAL A 8 -19.97 -0.43 23.88
C VAL A 8 -20.46 -1.40 22.79
N ILE A 9 -19.63 -2.37 22.40
CA ILE A 9 -19.88 -3.19 21.22
C ILE A 9 -21.15 -4.04 21.37
N ASP A 10 -21.30 -4.75 22.48
CA ASP A 10 -22.44 -5.66 22.71
C ASP A 10 -23.78 -4.92 22.84
N LYS A 11 -23.76 -3.59 23.10
CA LYS A 11 -24.98 -2.76 23.19
C LYS A 11 -25.44 -2.19 21.84
N VAL A 12 -24.53 -2.06 20.87
CA VAL A 12 -24.82 -1.41 19.56
C VAL A 12 -24.72 -2.38 18.38
N THR A 13 -24.24 -3.62 18.63
CA THR A 13 -24.08 -4.62 17.57
C THR A 13 -24.75 -5.93 17.91
N VAL A 14 -25.52 -6.48 16.96
CA VAL A 14 -26.03 -7.86 17.07
C VAL A 14 -25.08 -8.75 16.29
N ARG A 15 -24.18 -9.44 16.98
CA ARG A 15 -23.28 -10.43 16.38
C ARG A 15 -23.88 -11.82 16.59
N ARG A 16 -24.18 -12.51 15.49
CA ARG A 16 -24.57 -13.91 15.50
C ARG A 16 -23.46 -14.76 14.88
N THR A 17 -22.93 -15.69 15.65
CA THR A 17 -21.98 -16.69 15.17
C THR A 17 -22.72 -17.96 14.77
N ARG A 18 -22.09 -18.83 13.96
CA ARG A 18 -22.62 -20.16 13.65
C ARG A 18 -23.00 -20.95 14.91
N ASN A 19 -22.19 -20.89 15.94
CA ASN A 19 -22.48 -21.56 17.22
C ASN A 19 -23.72 -20.98 17.91
N ASN A 20 -23.94 -19.66 17.88
CA ASN A 20 -25.15 -19.06 18.41
C ASN A 20 -26.40 -19.57 17.68
N ILE A 21 -26.33 -19.64 16.35
CA ILE A 21 -27.41 -20.12 15.50
C ILE A 21 -27.69 -21.61 15.73
N LEU A 22 -26.66 -22.45 15.83
CA LEU A 22 -26.82 -23.89 16.03
C LEU A 22 -27.26 -24.29 17.45
N ASN A 23 -27.00 -23.43 18.46
CA ASN A 23 -27.37 -23.69 19.84
C ASN A 23 -28.73 -23.10 20.23
N ASP A 24 -29.27 -22.18 19.45
CA ASP A 24 -30.59 -21.60 19.65
C ASP A 24 -31.66 -22.52 19.05
N PRO A 25 -32.66 -22.98 19.84
CA PRO A 25 -33.67 -23.94 19.35
C PRO A 25 -34.47 -23.45 18.15
N ASP A 26 -34.83 -22.17 18.12
CA ASP A 26 -35.68 -21.59 17.10
C ASP A 26 -34.92 -21.51 15.77
N TYR A 27 -33.70 -21.01 15.79
CA TYR A 27 -32.85 -20.97 14.59
C TYR A 27 -32.45 -22.37 14.10
N LYS A 28 -32.22 -23.31 15.01
CA LYS A 28 -31.91 -24.69 14.66
C LYS A 28 -33.07 -25.38 13.94
N ALA A 29 -34.31 -25.12 14.40
CA ALA A 29 -35.52 -25.65 13.75
C ALA A 29 -35.68 -25.04 12.34
N ASP A 30 -35.48 -23.74 12.19
CA ASP A 30 -35.58 -23.04 10.91
C ASP A 30 -34.53 -23.52 9.90
N ILE A 31 -33.27 -23.62 10.30
CA ILE A 31 -32.18 -24.14 9.45
C ILE A 31 -32.50 -25.56 8.97
N LYS A 32 -33.00 -26.43 9.88
CA LYS A 32 -33.36 -27.78 9.53
C LYS A 32 -34.53 -27.82 8.53
N SER A 33 -35.52 -26.95 8.70
CA SER A 33 -36.66 -26.87 7.79
C SER A 33 -36.27 -26.39 6.39
N GLN A 34 -35.26 -25.54 6.29
CA GLN A 34 -34.71 -25.03 5.03
C GLN A 34 -33.65 -25.95 4.40
N GLY A 35 -33.27 -27.05 5.04
CA GLY A 35 -32.24 -27.95 4.55
C GLY A 35 -30.83 -27.35 4.51
N ILE A 36 -30.59 -26.29 5.29
CA ILE A 36 -29.27 -25.63 5.33
C ILE A 36 -28.29 -26.45 6.14
N ILE A 37 -27.17 -26.80 5.52
CA ILE A 37 -26.08 -27.55 6.15
C ILE A 37 -24.85 -26.65 6.22
N PHE A 38 -24.34 -26.43 7.43
CA PHE A 38 -23.05 -25.75 7.58
C PHE A 38 -21.90 -26.73 7.34
N PRO A 39 -20.93 -26.36 6.49
CA PRO A 39 -19.78 -27.21 6.26
C PRO A 39 -18.91 -27.33 7.54
N ASN A 40 -18.32 -28.50 7.74
CA ASN A 40 -17.32 -28.67 8.78
C ASN A 40 -16.04 -27.93 8.40
N ILE A 41 -15.45 -27.23 9.35
CA ILE A 41 -14.15 -26.59 9.17
C ILE A 41 -13.11 -27.64 9.60
N LEU A 42 -12.35 -28.13 8.63
CA LEU A 42 -11.20 -28.98 8.89
C LEU A 42 -10.02 -28.14 9.40
N PRO A 43 -9.07 -28.72 10.12
CA PRO A 43 -7.82 -28.07 10.44
C PRO A 43 -7.15 -27.54 9.17
N PRO A 44 -6.41 -26.40 9.24
CA PRO A 44 -5.67 -25.90 8.08
C PRO A 44 -4.65 -26.94 7.63
N ASN A 45 -4.58 -27.14 6.31
CA ASN A 45 -3.58 -27.99 5.69
C ASN A 45 -2.46 -27.09 5.15
N GLU A 46 -1.21 -27.41 5.47
CA GLU A 46 -0.04 -26.67 5.02
C GLU A 46 0.33 -27.12 3.61
N LEU A 47 0.44 -26.15 2.70
CA LEU A 47 0.86 -26.39 1.32
C LEU A 47 2.26 -25.82 1.11
N GLU A 48 3.25 -26.69 1.13
CA GLU A 48 4.63 -26.33 0.82
C GLU A 48 4.82 -26.14 -0.68
N TYR A 49 5.52 -25.09 -1.08
CA TYR A 49 5.93 -24.84 -2.45
C TYR A 49 7.42 -24.51 -2.52
N ILE A 50 8.04 -24.86 -3.65
CA ILE A 50 9.46 -24.65 -3.88
C ILE A 50 9.62 -23.65 -5.02
N MET A 51 10.43 -22.63 -4.82
CA MET A 51 10.84 -21.70 -5.87
C MET A 51 12.09 -22.24 -6.58
N ALA A 52 12.14 -22.10 -7.91
CA ALA A 52 13.37 -22.32 -8.67
C ALA A 52 14.50 -21.42 -8.16
N SER A 53 15.74 -21.84 -8.27
CA SER A 53 16.91 -21.14 -7.71
C SER A 53 17.00 -19.68 -8.18
N ASP A 54 16.74 -19.39 -9.45
CA ASP A 54 16.78 -18.04 -9.99
C ASP A 54 15.62 -17.17 -9.49
N THR A 55 14.41 -17.74 -9.37
CA THR A 55 13.25 -17.05 -8.80
C THR A 55 13.49 -16.78 -7.32
N SER A 56 14.05 -17.73 -6.57
CA SER A 56 14.39 -17.58 -5.17
C SER A 56 15.43 -16.45 -4.96
N ARG A 57 16.52 -16.45 -5.76
CA ARG A 57 17.51 -15.38 -5.71
C ARG A 57 16.88 -14.00 -5.97
N ARG A 58 16.11 -13.88 -7.06
CA ARG A 58 15.38 -12.64 -7.41
C ARG A 58 14.44 -12.18 -6.30
N PHE A 59 13.73 -13.12 -5.67
CA PHE A 59 12.85 -12.85 -4.55
C PHE A 59 13.60 -12.20 -3.39
N TYR A 60 14.71 -12.76 -2.94
CA TYR A 60 15.48 -12.22 -1.81
C TYR A 60 16.20 -10.92 -2.15
N GLU A 61 16.71 -10.76 -3.37
CA GLU A 61 17.29 -9.49 -3.83
C GLU A 61 16.23 -8.39 -3.87
N THR A 62 15.01 -8.72 -4.34
CA THR A 62 13.87 -7.80 -4.33
C THR A 62 13.48 -7.44 -2.90
N LEU A 63 13.37 -8.42 -2.02
CA LEU A 63 13.05 -8.19 -0.60
C LEU A 63 14.04 -7.19 0.02
N LYS A 64 15.31 -7.36 -0.25
CA LYS A 64 16.37 -6.44 0.20
C LYS A 64 16.15 -5.03 -0.37
N GLN A 65 15.86 -4.88 -1.67
CA GLN A 65 15.58 -3.58 -2.27
C GLN A 65 14.33 -2.90 -1.68
N LEU A 66 13.32 -3.67 -1.29
CA LEU A 66 12.12 -3.13 -0.66
C LEU A 66 12.34 -2.68 0.78
N THR A 67 13.29 -3.28 1.50
CA THR A 67 13.43 -3.09 2.96
C THR A 67 14.69 -2.33 3.39
N ASP A 68 15.75 -2.34 2.58
CA ASP A 68 17.07 -1.75 2.90
C ASP A 68 17.17 -0.28 2.44
N GLY A 69 16.10 0.50 2.62
CA GLY A 69 16.10 1.93 2.28
C GLY A 69 16.96 2.74 3.24
N LYS A 70 17.53 3.85 2.73
CA LYS A 70 18.28 4.80 3.54
C LYS A 70 17.36 5.45 4.57
N SER A 71 17.75 5.41 5.84
CA SER A 71 17.06 6.03 6.97
C SER A 71 18.10 6.50 8.01
N GLU A 72 17.65 7.16 9.08
CA GLU A 72 18.53 7.49 10.22
C GLU A 72 19.13 6.24 10.85
N GLU A 73 18.34 5.16 10.96
CA GLU A 73 18.80 3.86 11.49
C GLU A 73 19.69 3.10 10.51
N ASN A 74 19.52 3.35 9.19
CA ASN A 74 20.28 2.71 8.12
C ASN A 74 20.82 3.74 7.11
N PRO A 75 21.83 4.56 7.47
CA PRO A 75 22.36 5.62 6.61
C PRO A 75 23.06 5.12 5.34
N LYS A 76 23.44 3.83 5.29
CA LYS A 76 24.08 3.17 4.14
C LYS A 76 23.11 2.36 3.29
N GLY A 77 21.83 2.38 3.62
CA GLY A 77 20.78 1.67 2.88
C GLY A 77 20.75 2.10 1.40
N LYS A 78 20.56 1.11 0.53
CA LYS A 78 20.55 1.29 -0.93
C LYS A 78 19.20 0.96 -1.57
N GLY A 79 18.25 0.49 -0.78
CA GLY A 79 16.92 0.14 -1.24
C GLY A 79 15.98 1.35 -1.37
N LEU A 80 14.70 1.09 -1.60
CA LEU A 80 13.66 2.10 -1.72
C LEU A 80 13.52 2.95 -0.47
N THR A 81 13.49 4.26 -0.64
CA THR A 81 13.30 5.23 0.45
C THR A 81 11.82 5.55 0.66
N TYR A 82 10.99 5.24 -0.32
CA TYR A 82 9.56 5.62 -0.34
C TYR A 82 9.36 7.13 -0.19
N ALA A 83 10.28 7.93 -0.75
CA ALA A 83 10.35 9.38 -0.61
C ALA A 83 9.02 10.06 -0.96
N ARG A 84 8.31 9.58 -1.99
CA ARG A 84 7.01 10.11 -2.38
C ARG A 84 6.00 10.22 -1.23
N TYR A 85 5.99 9.25 -0.31
CA TYR A 85 5.06 9.25 0.84
C TYR A 85 5.52 10.15 1.98
N ARG A 86 6.75 10.60 1.91
CA ARG A 86 7.42 11.43 2.91
C ARG A 86 7.56 12.89 2.45
N ALA A 87 6.88 13.28 1.36
CA ALA A 87 7.05 14.58 0.72
C ALA A 87 7.00 15.78 1.69
N VAL A 88 6.12 15.71 2.69
CA VAL A 88 5.98 16.79 3.69
C VAL A 88 7.22 16.98 4.56
N GLU A 89 8.02 15.92 4.78
CA GLU A 89 9.28 16.01 5.53
C GLU A 89 10.30 16.91 4.83
N PHE A 90 10.18 17.02 3.51
CA PHE A 90 11.10 17.77 2.66
C PHE A 90 10.63 19.17 2.33
N LEU A 91 9.43 19.58 2.78
CA LEU A 91 9.00 20.96 2.70
C LEU A 91 9.88 21.86 3.55
N LYS A 92 10.22 23.04 3.04
CA LYS A 92 10.91 24.08 3.79
C LYS A 92 10.05 24.54 4.99
N PRO A 93 10.65 25.05 6.08
CA PRO A 93 9.94 25.41 7.30
C PRO A 93 8.73 26.32 7.06
N GLU A 94 8.86 27.31 6.17
CA GLU A 94 7.81 28.27 5.84
C GLU A 94 6.52 27.66 5.27
N TYR A 95 6.63 26.48 4.66
CA TYR A 95 5.50 25.72 4.10
C TYR A 95 5.01 24.61 5.03
N ARG A 96 5.81 24.20 6.02
CA ARG A 96 5.56 23.06 6.90
C ARG A 96 4.58 23.35 8.03
N ASP A 97 4.45 24.59 8.48
CA ASP A 97 3.65 24.95 9.65
C ASP A 97 2.16 24.56 9.55
N LYS A 98 1.64 24.45 8.33
CA LYS A 98 0.28 23.99 8.06
C LYS A 98 0.09 22.47 8.31
N TYR A 99 1.19 21.70 8.41
CA TYR A 99 1.20 20.23 8.47
C TYR A 99 1.80 19.68 9.76
N LYS A 100 1.39 20.23 10.93
CA LYS A 100 2.00 19.96 12.25
C LYS A 100 2.20 18.50 12.66
N ASN A 101 1.52 17.53 12.02
CA ASN A 101 1.70 16.08 12.27
C ASN A 101 2.12 15.31 11.01
N ALA A 102 2.39 16.01 9.92
CA ALA A 102 2.50 15.37 8.60
C ALA A 102 3.84 14.64 8.41
N GLU A 103 4.89 15.02 9.16
CA GLU A 103 6.16 14.27 9.16
C GLU A 103 5.95 12.86 9.68
N HIS A 104 5.32 12.73 10.84
CA HIS A 104 4.99 11.44 11.42
C HIS A 104 4.02 10.63 10.53
N ILE A 105 3.06 11.29 9.90
CA ILE A 105 2.15 10.67 8.94
C ILE A 105 2.92 10.15 7.72
N GLY A 106 3.85 10.94 7.17
CA GLY A 106 4.68 10.56 6.04
C GLY A 106 5.53 9.32 6.30
N GLN A 107 6.21 9.28 7.43
CA GLN A 107 7.02 8.13 7.88
C GLN A 107 6.14 6.89 8.07
N THR A 108 5.00 7.04 8.71
CA THR A 108 4.03 5.95 8.90
C THR A 108 3.52 5.42 7.57
N LEU A 109 3.17 6.30 6.62
CA LEU A 109 2.75 5.89 5.28
C LEU A 109 3.87 5.14 4.53
N ALA A 110 5.09 5.63 4.56
CA ALA A 110 6.23 4.95 3.95
C ALA A 110 6.43 3.55 4.55
N ALA A 111 6.32 3.40 5.87
CA ALA A 111 6.41 2.11 6.55
C ALA A 111 5.26 1.17 6.15
N ILE A 112 4.01 1.65 6.09
CA ILE A 112 2.85 0.87 5.63
C ILE A 112 3.05 0.38 4.19
N TYR A 113 3.53 1.25 3.29
CA TYR A 113 3.78 0.87 1.90
C TYR A 113 4.90 -0.15 1.76
N ARG A 114 5.96 -0.02 2.54
CA ARG A 114 7.03 -1.02 2.62
C ARG A 114 6.47 -2.40 2.96
N VAL A 115 5.72 -2.49 4.06
CA VAL A 115 5.08 -3.75 4.50
C VAL A 115 4.10 -4.25 3.44
N HIS A 116 3.34 -3.37 2.80
CA HIS A 116 2.40 -3.74 1.75
C HIS A 116 3.12 -4.36 0.54
N MET A 117 4.24 -3.77 0.09
CA MET A 117 5.01 -4.30 -1.04
C MET A 117 5.61 -5.67 -0.73
N VAL A 118 6.15 -5.86 0.49
CA VAL A 118 6.64 -7.16 0.96
C VAL A 118 5.51 -8.19 0.96
N LYS A 119 4.37 -7.88 1.57
CA LYS A 119 3.21 -8.80 1.59
C LYS A 119 2.69 -9.13 0.20
N ARG A 120 2.76 -8.19 -0.76
CA ARG A 120 2.39 -8.45 -2.16
C ARG A 120 3.36 -9.44 -2.82
N LEU A 121 4.66 -9.25 -2.60
CA LEU A 121 5.70 -10.15 -3.11
C LEU A 121 5.54 -11.57 -2.55
N GLU A 122 5.27 -11.70 -1.25
CA GLU A 122 5.05 -12.99 -0.59
C GLU A 122 3.72 -13.65 -0.97
N SER A 123 2.71 -12.87 -1.33
CA SER A 123 1.36 -13.38 -1.61
C SER A 123 1.21 -13.85 -3.05
N SER A 124 1.59 -13.01 -4.03
CA SER A 124 1.46 -13.32 -5.46
C SER A 124 2.37 -12.43 -6.29
N PHE A 125 3.14 -13.04 -7.17
CA PHE A 125 4.01 -12.33 -8.09
C PHE A 125 3.22 -11.45 -9.08
N TYR A 126 2.05 -11.89 -9.49
CA TYR A 126 1.15 -11.08 -10.32
C TYR A 126 0.72 -9.80 -9.60
N ALA A 127 0.24 -9.92 -8.35
CA ALA A 127 -0.19 -8.78 -7.55
C ALA A 127 0.98 -7.84 -7.23
N PHE A 128 2.17 -8.40 -6.97
CA PHE A 128 3.39 -7.63 -6.76
C PHE A 128 3.77 -6.82 -8.00
N LYS A 129 3.83 -7.43 -9.18
CA LYS A 129 4.15 -6.75 -10.45
C LYS A 129 3.18 -5.60 -10.75
N LYS A 130 1.88 -5.78 -10.47
CA LYS A 130 0.89 -4.73 -10.62
C LYS A 130 1.16 -3.55 -9.68
N SER A 131 1.44 -3.84 -8.40
CA SER A 131 1.75 -2.81 -7.41
C SER A 131 3.06 -2.08 -7.73
N LEU A 132 4.07 -2.80 -8.22
CA LEU A 132 5.36 -2.25 -8.63
C LEU A 132 5.23 -1.26 -9.79
N ARG A 133 4.46 -1.62 -10.84
CA ARG A 133 4.17 -0.71 -11.96
C ARG A 133 3.43 0.55 -11.50
N THR A 134 2.45 0.38 -10.62
CA THR A 134 1.73 1.52 -10.05
C THR A 134 2.67 2.43 -9.27
N LEU A 135 3.54 1.87 -8.42
CA LEU A 135 4.49 2.67 -7.63
C LEU A 135 5.49 3.40 -8.54
N LEU A 136 6.00 2.75 -9.59
CA LEU A 136 6.88 3.40 -10.58
C LEU A 136 6.18 4.58 -11.25
N ARG A 137 4.95 4.36 -11.74
CA ARG A 137 4.18 5.41 -12.43
C ARG A 137 3.98 6.63 -11.52
N ILE A 138 3.45 6.44 -10.31
CA ILE A 138 3.16 7.55 -9.40
C ILE A 138 4.42 8.25 -8.88
N THR A 139 5.57 7.57 -8.84
CA THR A 139 6.87 8.20 -8.52
C THR A 139 7.35 9.03 -9.71
N THR A 140 7.18 8.53 -10.94
CA THR A 140 7.51 9.26 -12.17
C THR A 140 6.63 10.49 -12.35
N ASP A 141 5.31 10.37 -12.07
CA ASP A 141 4.38 11.49 -12.14
C ASP A 141 4.78 12.60 -11.14
N MET A 142 5.22 12.23 -9.94
CA MET A 142 5.70 13.22 -8.97
C MET A 142 6.98 13.94 -9.44
N ILE A 143 7.88 13.23 -10.12
CA ILE A 143 9.07 13.88 -10.73
C ILE A 143 8.66 14.89 -11.80
N LYS A 144 7.69 14.55 -12.65
CA LYS A 144 7.14 15.49 -13.66
C LYS A 144 6.54 16.73 -13.02
N MET A 145 5.83 16.60 -11.90
CA MET A 145 5.30 17.75 -11.15
C MET A 145 6.41 18.71 -10.75
N PHE A 146 7.60 18.21 -10.40
CA PHE A 146 8.78 19.05 -10.13
C PHE A 146 9.29 19.74 -11.40
N GLU A 147 9.32 19.06 -12.54
CA GLU A 147 9.73 19.62 -13.83
C GLU A 147 8.76 20.72 -14.31
N GLU A 148 7.47 20.62 -13.94
CA GLU A 148 6.40 21.58 -14.26
C GLU A 148 6.25 22.70 -13.19
N ASP A 149 7.05 22.66 -12.13
CA ASP A 149 6.98 23.58 -10.98
C ASP A 149 5.60 23.62 -10.30
N LYS A 150 4.91 22.48 -10.29
CA LYS A 150 3.54 22.31 -9.76
C LYS A 150 3.43 21.01 -8.94
N VAL A 151 3.95 21.02 -7.73
CA VAL A 151 3.95 19.80 -6.89
C VAL A 151 2.71 19.77 -6.00
N ILE A 152 1.87 18.73 -6.15
CA ILE A 152 0.67 18.55 -5.33
C ILE A 152 0.97 17.67 -4.12
N ILE A 153 0.70 18.20 -2.94
CA ILE A 153 0.63 17.48 -1.68
C ILE A 153 -0.75 17.67 -1.07
N ALA A 154 -1.57 16.63 -1.09
CA ALA A 154 -2.86 16.60 -0.43
C ALA A 154 -2.97 15.28 0.35
N PRO A 155 -2.59 15.27 1.65
CA PRO A 155 -2.54 14.04 2.45
C PRO A 155 -3.89 13.31 2.53
N ASP A 156 -4.98 14.07 2.59
CA ASP A 156 -6.35 13.55 2.69
C ASP A 156 -7.02 13.32 1.32
N LEU A 157 -6.42 13.82 0.24
CA LEU A 157 -6.90 13.58 -1.11
C LEU A 157 -6.32 12.26 -1.62
N LYS A 158 -7.20 11.36 -2.09
CA LYS A 158 -6.75 10.14 -2.76
C LYS A 158 -6.19 10.45 -4.16
N VAL A 159 -5.13 11.23 -4.22
CA VAL A 159 -4.46 11.65 -5.47
C VAL A 159 -4.12 10.42 -6.34
N LYS A 160 -3.81 9.28 -5.71
CA LYS A 160 -3.59 8.01 -6.40
C LYS A 160 -4.78 7.53 -7.22
N ASP A 161 -5.99 7.68 -6.67
CA ASP A 161 -7.20 7.22 -7.34
C ASP A 161 -7.51 8.13 -8.54
N LEU A 162 -7.09 9.40 -8.47
CA LEU A 162 -7.23 10.36 -9.55
C LEU A 162 -6.18 10.12 -10.64
N GLN A 163 -4.92 9.94 -10.27
CA GLN A 163 -3.85 9.57 -11.19
C GLN A 163 -4.08 8.17 -11.83
N ALA A 164 -4.71 7.24 -11.10
CA ALA A 164 -5.07 5.92 -11.65
C ALA A 164 -6.15 6.01 -12.75
N LYS A 165 -6.84 7.13 -12.86
CA LYS A 165 -7.82 7.42 -13.92
C LYS A 165 -7.22 8.19 -15.09
N ASP A 166 -5.89 8.28 -15.17
CA ASP A 166 -5.15 9.06 -16.19
C ASP A 166 -5.56 10.54 -16.25
N MET A 167 -5.95 11.11 -15.10
CA MET A 167 -6.33 12.52 -15.00
C MET A 167 -5.08 13.40 -15.11
N GLU A 168 -5.19 14.44 -15.91
CA GLU A 168 -4.17 15.48 -16.03
C GLU A 168 -4.05 16.29 -14.73
N LEU A 169 -2.92 16.99 -14.56
CA LEU A 169 -2.61 17.72 -13.34
C LEU A 169 -3.68 18.77 -13.00
N ASP A 170 -4.14 19.50 -14.00
CA ASP A 170 -5.16 20.54 -13.83
C ASP A 170 -6.52 19.94 -13.41
N GLU A 171 -6.90 18.78 -13.92
CA GLU A 171 -8.10 18.04 -13.50
C GLU A 171 -8.01 17.56 -12.05
N ILE A 172 -6.81 17.17 -11.58
CA ILE A 172 -6.56 16.79 -10.20
C ILE A 172 -6.72 18.00 -9.28
N ILE A 173 -6.24 19.17 -9.69
CA ILE A 173 -6.41 20.44 -8.96
C ILE A 173 -7.89 20.81 -8.88
N GLU A 174 -8.65 20.77 -9.99
CA GLU A 174 -10.08 21.03 -9.99
C GLU A 174 -10.87 20.07 -9.09
N CYS A 175 -10.51 18.78 -9.11
CA CYS A 175 -11.10 17.79 -8.21
C CYS A 175 -10.81 18.11 -6.74
N ALA A 176 -9.63 18.59 -6.42
CA ALA A 176 -9.26 18.99 -5.06
C ALA A 176 -10.07 20.22 -4.62
N ILE A 177 -10.18 21.24 -5.46
CA ILE A 177 -11.01 22.44 -5.21
C ILE A 177 -12.46 22.05 -4.96
N THR A 178 -13.03 21.17 -5.79
CA THR A 178 -14.41 20.66 -5.63
C THR A 178 -14.63 19.96 -4.29
N LYS A 179 -13.58 19.37 -3.71
CA LYS A 179 -13.59 18.74 -2.39
C LYS A 179 -13.31 19.72 -1.23
N GLY A 180 -13.19 21.02 -1.52
CA GLY A 180 -13.02 22.06 -0.54
C GLY A 180 -11.57 22.37 -0.14
N TYR A 181 -10.58 21.89 -0.91
CA TYR A 181 -9.18 22.28 -0.68
C TYR A 181 -8.91 23.64 -1.30
N ALA A 182 -8.21 24.51 -0.59
CA ALA A 182 -7.64 25.71 -1.18
C ALA A 182 -6.38 25.36 -1.99
N VAL A 183 -6.20 25.94 -3.17
CA VAL A 183 -5.07 25.65 -4.06
C VAL A 183 -3.73 25.90 -3.37
N GLU A 184 -3.63 27.01 -2.64
CA GLU A 184 -2.44 27.42 -1.87
C GLU A 184 -2.09 26.45 -0.72
N ASP A 185 -3.00 25.56 -0.36
CA ASP A 185 -2.77 24.55 0.68
C ASP A 185 -2.30 23.22 0.12
N ILE A 186 -2.42 22.98 -1.19
CA ILE A 186 -2.10 21.70 -1.81
C ILE A 186 -1.08 21.80 -2.93
N LEU A 187 -0.92 22.96 -3.56
CA LEU A 187 -0.03 23.19 -4.69
C LEU A 187 1.19 23.97 -4.25
N PHE A 188 2.36 23.41 -4.50
CA PHE A 188 3.64 23.99 -4.10
C PHE A 188 4.58 24.14 -5.30
N PRO A 189 5.37 25.21 -5.37
CA PRO A 189 6.46 25.28 -6.34
C PRO A 189 7.56 24.28 -5.99
N ALA A 190 8.35 23.87 -6.95
CA ALA A 190 9.43 22.89 -6.75
C ALA A 190 10.47 23.35 -5.72
N ASP A 191 10.72 24.67 -5.67
CA ASP A 191 11.65 25.27 -4.73
C ASP A 191 11.14 25.31 -3.27
N ALA A 192 9.85 24.99 -3.02
CA ALA A 192 9.33 24.79 -1.67
C ALA A 192 9.93 23.56 -0.97
N PHE A 193 10.62 22.70 -1.71
CA PHE A 193 11.20 21.46 -1.19
C PHE A 193 12.72 21.56 -1.01
N SER A 194 13.24 20.74 -0.08
CA SER A 194 14.66 20.47 0.02
C SER A 194 15.20 19.86 -1.28
N PRO A 195 16.40 20.27 -1.75
CA PRO A 195 17.02 19.69 -2.96
C PRO A 195 17.21 18.18 -2.91
N ASP A 196 17.36 17.58 -1.72
CA ASP A 196 17.55 16.16 -1.52
C ASP A 196 16.31 15.35 -1.95
N PHE A 197 15.11 15.96 -1.91
CA PHE A 197 13.87 15.24 -2.17
C PHE A 197 13.78 14.74 -3.61
N LEU A 198 14.07 15.59 -4.59
CA LEU A 198 14.08 15.20 -5.99
C LEU A 198 15.13 14.11 -6.26
N GLY A 199 16.31 14.22 -5.63
CA GLY A 199 17.35 13.20 -5.69
C GLY A 199 16.87 11.84 -5.19
N MET A 200 16.12 11.80 -4.09
CA MET A 200 15.53 10.58 -3.54
C MET A 200 14.42 10.00 -4.43
N LEU A 201 13.61 10.83 -5.05
CA LEU A 201 12.61 10.38 -6.03
C LEU A 201 13.27 9.72 -7.26
N HIS A 202 14.35 10.31 -7.78
CA HIS A 202 15.12 9.70 -8.88
C HIS A 202 15.80 8.40 -8.46
N HIS A 203 16.32 8.30 -7.24
CA HIS A 203 16.85 7.07 -6.69
C HIS A 203 15.78 5.97 -6.62
N ASP A 204 14.62 6.28 -6.05
CA ASP A 204 13.50 5.34 -5.96
C ASP A 204 13.02 4.92 -7.36
N ARG A 205 12.88 5.85 -8.32
CA ARG A 205 12.51 5.54 -9.70
C ARG A 205 13.47 4.54 -10.33
N LYS A 206 14.77 4.76 -10.19
CA LYS A 206 15.80 3.86 -10.77
C LYS A 206 15.67 2.44 -10.23
N ILE A 207 15.46 2.27 -8.92
CA ILE A 207 15.25 0.95 -8.31
C ILE A 207 13.96 0.32 -8.84
N LEU A 208 12.87 1.09 -8.92
CA LEU A 208 11.58 0.60 -9.42
C LEU A 208 11.64 0.19 -10.89
N GLU A 209 12.37 0.92 -11.74
CA GLU A 209 12.63 0.56 -13.13
C GLU A 209 13.39 -0.78 -13.23
N GLN A 210 14.45 -0.94 -12.41
CA GLN A 210 15.22 -2.17 -12.37
C GLN A 210 14.35 -3.35 -11.92
N LEU A 211 13.61 -3.21 -10.83
CA LEU A 211 12.70 -4.26 -10.34
C LEU A 211 11.62 -4.61 -11.37
N ASN A 212 11.05 -3.62 -12.08
CA ASN A 212 10.09 -3.91 -13.15
C ASN A 212 10.72 -4.71 -14.29
N ALA A 213 11.98 -4.41 -14.66
CA ALA A 213 12.70 -5.16 -15.67
C ALA A 213 12.97 -6.61 -15.22
N ASP A 214 13.43 -6.78 -13.98
CA ASP A 214 13.76 -8.10 -13.39
C ASP A 214 12.55 -9.03 -13.30
N TRP A 215 11.37 -8.47 -13.00
CA TRP A 215 10.12 -9.23 -12.85
C TRP A 215 9.29 -9.32 -14.13
N LYS A 216 9.67 -8.61 -15.22
CA LYS A 216 8.87 -8.53 -16.45
C LYS A 216 8.55 -9.91 -17.03
N ASN A 217 9.55 -10.79 -17.10
CA ASN A 217 9.48 -12.11 -17.72
C ASN A 217 9.14 -13.24 -16.76
N GLU A 218 8.96 -12.94 -15.46
CA GLU A 218 8.53 -13.95 -14.49
C GLU A 218 7.04 -14.25 -14.67
N ASN A 219 6.73 -15.39 -15.25
CA ASN A 219 5.36 -15.82 -15.54
C ASN A 219 4.88 -16.94 -14.61
N SER A 220 5.79 -17.57 -13.85
CA SER A 220 5.42 -18.54 -12.84
C SER A 220 5.07 -17.85 -11.53
N ASP A 221 4.10 -18.41 -10.81
CA ASP A 221 3.79 -18.06 -9.42
C ASP A 221 3.70 -19.39 -8.65
N PRO A 222 4.83 -19.89 -8.10
CA PRO A 222 4.90 -21.22 -7.50
C PRO A 222 3.87 -21.44 -6.40
N LYS A 223 3.54 -20.38 -5.66
CA LYS A 223 2.51 -20.43 -4.63
C LYS A 223 1.11 -20.62 -5.21
N PHE A 224 0.80 -19.86 -6.26
CA PHE A 224 -0.48 -19.98 -6.97
C PHE A 224 -0.60 -21.32 -7.69
N ASP A 225 0.46 -21.77 -8.35
CA ASP A 225 0.49 -23.07 -9.06
C ASP A 225 0.24 -24.22 -8.06
N LYS A 226 0.94 -24.20 -6.92
CA LYS A 226 0.73 -25.20 -5.87
C LYS A 226 -0.68 -25.17 -5.29
N PHE A 227 -1.26 -24.00 -5.09
CA PHE A 227 -2.64 -23.85 -4.62
C PHE A 227 -3.63 -24.42 -5.64
N ARG A 228 -3.51 -24.04 -6.91
CA ARG A 228 -4.36 -24.55 -8.00
C ARG A 228 -4.32 -26.06 -8.13
N ASP A 229 -3.12 -26.66 -8.03
CA ASP A 229 -2.91 -28.10 -8.19
C ASP A 229 -3.47 -28.93 -7.00
N ASN A 230 -3.92 -28.24 -5.92
CA ASN A 230 -4.54 -28.88 -4.73
C ASN A 230 -6.03 -28.48 -4.54
N LEU A 231 -6.64 -27.85 -5.53
CA LEU A 231 -8.09 -27.61 -5.58
C LEU A 231 -8.80 -28.77 -6.26
#